data_889cb1fb7a3d87b9e632abf663c602cb
#
_entry.id   889cb1fb7a3d87b9e632abf663c602cb
#
_cell.length_a   1.000
_cell.length_b   1.000
_cell.length_c   1.000
_cell.angle_alpha   90.00
_cell.angle_beta   90.00
_cell.angle_gamma   90.00
#
_symmetry.space_group_name_H-M   'P 1'
#
loop_
_entity.id
_entity.type
_entity.pdbx_description
1 polymer ?
#
loop_
_entity_poly.entity_id
_entity_poly.type
_entity_poly.pdbx_seq_one_letter_code
_entity_poly.pdbx_strand_id
1 'polypeptide(L)'
;MKYLNLKIVSLTLLAAALPLTAVAKGDPVAGKAKSTTCQACHGVDGKSIAPEYPNLAGQYASYMEKALRDYRDGRRTNVIMAPMAAGLSDQDIEDLAAWYSMQDGLEDLSIK
;
A
#
# COMPACT_ATOMS: atom_id res chain seq x y z
N MET A 1 -63.55 21.76 -32.20
CA MET A 1 -62.28 22.07 -31.57
C MET A 1 -61.82 20.82 -30.83
N LYS A 2 -60.76 20.16 -31.31
CA LYS A 2 -60.22 18.93 -30.72
C LYS A 2 -59.02 19.37 -29.85
N TYR A 3 -59.14 19.23 -28.55
CA TYR A 3 -58.05 19.47 -27.63
C TYR A 3 -57.06 18.29 -27.67
N LEU A 4 -55.89 18.55 -28.17
CA LEU A 4 -54.75 17.60 -28.22
C LEU A 4 -54.12 17.54 -26.82
N ASN A 5 -54.41 16.48 -26.08
CA ASN A 5 -53.77 16.21 -24.81
C ASN A 5 -52.31 15.74 -25.02
N LEU A 6 -51.40 16.66 -24.90
CA LEU A 6 -49.98 16.35 -24.90
C LEU A 6 -49.58 15.78 -23.55
N LYS A 7 -49.49 14.44 -23.43
CA LYS A 7 -48.96 13.78 -22.29
C LYS A 7 -47.45 13.96 -22.29
N ILE A 8 -46.96 14.82 -21.42
CA ILE A 8 -45.53 14.98 -21.14
C ILE A 8 -45.08 13.73 -20.38
N VAL A 9 -44.36 12.85 -21.06
CA VAL A 9 -43.67 11.72 -20.43
C VAL A 9 -42.37 12.27 -19.83
N SER A 10 -42.38 12.51 -18.52
CA SER A 10 -41.17 12.84 -17.80
C SER A 10 -40.26 11.61 -17.70
N LEU A 11 -39.20 11.61 -18.49
CA LEU A 11 -38.16 10.60 -18.43
C LEU A 11 -37.21 10.98 -17.26
N THR A 12 -37.48 10.39 -16.12
CA THR A 12 -36.55 10.51 -14.98
C THR A 12 -35.27 9.70 -15.24
N LEU A 13 -34.19 10.39 -15.55
CA LEU A 13 -32.87 9.79 -15.68
C LEU A 13 -32.39 9.40 -14.29
N LEU A 14 -32.48 8.12 -13.94
CA LEU A 14 -31.92 7.56 -12.72
C LEU A 14 -30.40 7.44 -12.92
N ALA A 15 -29.64 8.43 -12.47
CA ALA A 15 -28.19 8.38 -12.43
C ALA A 15 -27.78 7.31 -11.42
N ALA A 16 -27.35 6.15 -11.86
CA ALA A 16 -26.74 5.14 -11.04
C ALA A 16 -25.38 5.66 -10.56
N ALA A 17 -25.31 6.10 -9.29
CA ALA A 17 -24.06 6.40 -8.64
C ALA A 17 -23.30 5.08 -8.43
N LEU A 18 -22.29 4.83 -9.28
CA LEU A 18 -21.33 3.75 -9.05
C LEU A 18 -20.56 4.07 -7.78
N PRO A 19 -20.46 3.13 -6.82
CA PRO A 19 -19.62 3.35 -5.66
C PRO A 19 -18.16 3.48 -6.14
N LEU A 20 -17.53 4.64 -5.93
CA LEU A 20 -16.09 4.74 -5.99
C LEU A 20 -15.55 3.84 -4.87
N THR A 21 -15.09 2.66 -5.22
CA THR A 21 -14.27 1.86 -4.32
C THR A 21 -12.95 2.61 -4.13
N ALA A 22 -12.84 3.32 -3.02
CA ALA A 22 -11.55 3.85 -2.58
C ALA A 22 -10.62 2.64 -2.44
N VAL A 23 -9.55 2.60 -3.23
CA VAL A 23 -8.47 1.64 -3.03
C VAL A 23 -7.94 1.92 -1.62
N ALA A 24 -8.21 1.01 -0.71
CA ALA A 24 -7.75 1.14 0.66
C ALA A 24 -6.21 1.14 0.63
N LYS A 25 -5.62 2.19 1.19
CA LYS A 25 -4.19 2.15 1.54
C LYS A 25 -3.95 0.95 2.44
N GLY A 26 -2.73 0.40 2.44
CA GLY A 26 -2.39 -0.77 3.25
C GLY A 26 -2.79 -0.62 4.72
N ASP A 27 -3.17 -1.73 5.33
CA ASP A 27 -3.55 -1.81 6.74
C ASP A 27 -2.30 -2.07 7.60
N PRO A 28 -1.88 -1.13 8.46
CA PRO A 28 -0.70 -1.31 9.30
C PRO A 28 -0.85 -2.42 10.34
N VAL A 29 -2.08 -2.75 10.79
CA VAL A 29 -2.32 -3.85 11.72
C VAL A 29 -2.07 -5.20 11.03
N ALA A 30 -2.60 -5.35 9.82
CA ALA A 30 -2.32 -6.49 8.97
C ALA A 30 -0.83 -6.56 8.60
N GLY A 31 -0.21 -5.42 8.30
CA GLY A 31 1.22 -5.29 8.00
C GLY A 31 2.10 -5.76 9.15
N LYS A 32 1.77 -5.39 10.38
CA LYS A 32 2.46 -5.89 11.58
C LYS A 32 2.39 -7.41 11.68
N ALA A 33 1.22 -7.98 11.50
CA ALA A 33 1.03 -9.43 11.54
C ALA A 33 1.83 -10.17 10.46
N LYS A 34 1.92 -9.57 9.26
CA LYS A 34 2.65 -10.12 8.11
C LYS A 34 4.17 -9.93 8.20
N SER A 35 4.65 -9.00 9.04
CA SER A 35 6.08 -8.61 9.11
C SER A 35 6.97 -9.62 9.84
N THR A 36 6.44 -10.70 10.40
CA THR A 36 7.20 -11.65 11.24
C THR A 36 8.50 -12.12 10.60
N THR A 37 8.47 -12.49 9.31
CA THR A 37 9.67 -12.92 8.58
C THR A 37 10.66 -11.76 8.35
N CYS A 38 10.16 -10.55 8.14
CA CYS A 38 10.96 -9.35 7.92
C CYS A 38 11.70 -8.93 9.20
N GLN A 39 11.09 -9.16 10.35
CA GLN A 39 11.62 -8.77 11.66
C GLN A 39 12.95 -9.45 11.99
N ALA A 40 13.20 -10.64 11.45
CA ALA A 40 14.44 -11.38 11.69
C ALA A 40 15.71 -10.58 11.31
N CYS A 41 15.61 -9.71 10.30
CA CYS A 41 16.71 -8.87 9.84
C CYS A 41 16.46 -7.37 10.10
N HIS A 42 15.23 -6.91 9.85
CA HIS A 42 14.89 -5.49 9.92
C HIS A 42 14.37 -5.02 11.27
N GLY A 43 14.25 -5.92 12.26
CA GLY A 43 13.74 -5.62 13.60
C GLY A 43 12.21 -5.56 13.65
N VAL A 44 11.67 -5.64 14.86
CA VAL A 44 10.21 -5.68 15.12
C VAL A 44 9.52 -4.41 14.64
N ASP A 45 10.18 -3.28 14.82
CA ASP A 45 9.72 -1.94 14.48
C ASP A 45 10.44 -1.34 13.25
N GLY A 46 11.21 -2.14 12.51
CA GLY A 46 11.99 -1.67 11.37
C GLY A 46 13.32 -1.03 11.72
N LYS A 47 13.78 -1.11 12.97
CA LYS A 47 15.15 -0.81 13.37
C LYS A 47 15.97 -2.09 13.27
N SER A 48 16.87 -2.13 12.29
CA SER A 48 17.60 -3.34 11.95
C SER A 48 18.44 -3.87 13.12
N ILE A 49 18.64 -5.19 13.14
CA ILE A 49 19.43 -5.85 14.18
C ILE A 49 20.94 -5.79 13.91
N ALA A 50 21.35 -5.43 12.70
CA ALA A 50 22.75 -5.37 12.29
C ALA A 50 22.95 -4.36 11.14
N PRO A 51 24.14 -3.77 11.00
CA PRO A 51 24.37 -2.69 10.04
C PRO A 51 24.26 -3.10 8.58
N GLU A 52 24.38 -4.38 8.25
CA GLU A 52 24.20 -4.92 6.90
C GLU A 52 22.74 -4.96 6.44
N TYR A 53 21.78 -4.85 7.35
CA TYR A 53 20.36 -4.80 7.04
C TYR A 53 19.85 -3.35 7.13
N PRO A 54 19.13 -2.84 6.13
CA PRO A 54 18.62 -1.48 6.19
C PRO A 54 17.52 -1.31 7.23
N ASN A 55 17.49 -0.13 7.86
CA ASN A 55 16.34 0.30 8.64
C ASN A 55 15.14 0.57 7.72
N LEU A 56 13.96 0.15 8.16
CA LEU A 56 12.68 0.38 7.48
C LEU A 56 11.80 1.37 8.22
N ALA A 57 12.05 1.58 9.53
CA ALA A 57 11.26 2.45 10.38
C ALA A 57 11.18 3.87 9.80
N GLY A 58 9.95 4.38 9.63
CA GLY A 58 9.69 5.72 9.14
C GLY A 58 9.98 5.95 7.65
N GLN A 59 10.33 4.90 6.88
CA GLN A 59 10.51 5.02 5.44
C GLN A 59 9.19 5.34 4.76
N TYR A 60 9.22 6.08 3.65
CA TYR A 60 8.03 6.37 2.86
C TYR A 60 7.37 5.08 2.36
N ALA A 61 6.07 4.93 2.62
CA ALA A 61 5.31 3.75 2.19
C ALA A 61 5.42 3.53 0.68
N SER A 62 5.30 4.57 -0.14
CA SER A 62 5.41 4.48 -1.60
C SER A 62 6.78 3.97 -2.07
N TYR A 63 7.86 4.33 -1.36
CA TYR A 63 9.19 3.81 -1.66
C TYR A 63 9.30 2.32 -1.32
N MET A 64 8.80 1.92 -0.15
CA MET A 64 8.83 0.51 0.26
C MET A 64 7.97 -0.37 -0.65
N GLU A 65 6.79 0.09 -1.04
CA GLU A 65 5.94 -0.60 -2.00
C GLU A 65 6.67 -0.82 -3.33
N LYS A 66 7.27 0.24 -3.86
CA LYS A 66 8.06 0.14 -5.09
C LYS A 66 9.22 -0.84 -4.94
N ALA A 67 9.98 -0.75 -3.84
CA ALA A 67 11.14 -1.61 -3.61
C ALA A 67 10.74 -3.08 -3.52
N LEU A 68 9.67 -3.41 -2.78
CA LEU A 68 9.18 -4.77 -2.64
C LEU A 68 8.65 -5.33 -3.97
N ARG A 69 7.89 -4.53 -4.73
CA ARG A 69 7.44 -4.93 -6.08
C ARG A 69 8.63 -5.15 -7.02
N ASP A 70 9.63 -4.30 -6.96
CA ASP A 70 10.83 -4.44 -7.80
C ASP A 70 11.63 -5.71 -7.46
N TYR A 71 11.76 -6.07 -6.20
CA TYR A 71 12.36 -7.35 -5.80
C TYR A 71 11.52 -8.55 -6.25
N ARG A 72 10.20 -8.51 -6.02
CA ARG A 72 9.28 -9.58 -6.41
C ARG A 72 9.30 -9.83 -7.91
N ASP A 73 9.32 -8.77 -8.70
CA ASP A 73 9.16 -8.81 -10.16
C ASP A 73 10.52 -8.84 -10.89
N GLY A 74 11.62 -8.93 -10.17
CA GLY A 74 12.97 -9.08 -10.74
C GLY A 74 13.60 -7.81 -11.31
N ARG A 75 13.00 -6.63 -11.08
CA ARG A 75 13.56 -5.34 -11.49
C ARG A 75 14.66 -4.84 -10.54
N ARG A 76 14.68 -5.35 -9.33
CA ARG A 76 15.74 -5.12 -8.34
C ARG A 76 16.27 -6.47 -7.86
N THR A 77 17.60 -6.65 -7.90
CA THR A 77 18.25 -7.91 -7.52
C THR A 77 18.87 -7.80 -6.14
N ASN A 78 18.62 -8.81 -5.33
CA ASN A 78 19.31 -9.05 -4.06
C ASN A 78 19.09 -10.51 -3.68
N VAL A 79 20.13 -11.22 -3.31
CA VAL A 79 20.07 -12.67 -3.04
C VAL A 79 19.20 -13.04 -1.85
N ILE A 80 18.95 -12.09 -0.94
CA ILE A 80 18.10 -12.26 0.25
C ILE A 80 16.69 -11.75 -0.03
N MET A 81 16.58 -10.48 -0.48
CA MET A 81 15.28 -9.82 -0.59
C MET A 81 14.42 -10.31 -1.75
N ALA A 82 15.02 -10.72 -2.87
CA ALA A 82 14.23 -11.23 -4.00
C ALA A 82 13.40 -12.46 -3.64
N PRO A 83 13.96 -13.53 -3.02
CA PRO A 83 13.15 -14.66 -2.57
C PRO A 83 12.17 -14.29 -1.43
N MET A 84 12.51 -13.33 -0.57
CA MET A 84 11.63 -12.88 0.53
C MET A 84 10.39 -12.15 -0.01
N ALA A 85 10.52 -11.39 -1.09
CA ALA A 85 9.42 -10.66 -1.71
C ALA A 85 8.61 -11.51 -2.71
N ALA A 86 9.16 -12.62 -3.21
CA ALA A 86 8.60 -13.38 -4.33
C ALA A 86 7.14 -13.84 -4.12
N GLY A 87 6.76 -14.19 -2.89
CA GLY A 87 5.41 -14.67 -2.55
C GLY A 87 4.44 -13.58 -2.09
N LEU A 88 4.83 -12.31 -2.05
CA LEU A 88 3.98 -11.23 -1.56
C LEU A 88 2.93 -10.83 -2.61
N SER A 89 1.68 -10.73 -2.21
CA SER A 89 0.63 -10.08 -2.99
C SER A 89 0.81 -8.55 -2.98
N ASP A 90 0.10 -7.83 -3.84
CA ASP A 90 0.09 -6.37 -3.80
C ASP A 90 -0.44 -5.85 -2.46
N GLN A 91 -1.48 -6.49 -1.91
CA GLN A 91 -2.03 -6.13 -0.61
C GLN A 91 -1.03 -6.38 0.53
N ASP A 92 -0.26 -7.48 0.49
CA ASP A 92 0.79 -7.73 1.48
C ASP A 92 1.86 -6.64 1.46
N ILE A 93 2.25 -6.21 0.27
CA ILE A 93 3.24 -5.14 0.08
C ILE A 93 2.71 -3.81 0.64
N GLU A 94 1.46 -3.47 0.36
CA GLU A 94 0.83 -2.25 0.86
C GLU A 94 0.69 -2.26 2.38
N ASP A 95 0.28 -3.38 2.97
CA ASP A 95 0.14 -3.54 4.42
C ASP A 95 1.49 -3.44 5.14
N LEU A 96 2.51 -4.13 4.62
CA LEU A 96 3.87 -4.07 5.17
C LEU A 96 4.45 -2.64 5.09
N ALA A 97 4.25 -1.97 3.96
CA ALA A 97 4.68 -0.59 3.78
C ALA A 97 3.95 0.36 4.73
N ALA A 98 2.65 0.17 4.95
CA ALA A 98 1.88 0.93 5.91
C ALA A 98 2.40 0.75 7.34
N TRP A 99 2.71 -0.50 7.75
CA TRP A 99 3.25 -0.78 9.08
C TRP A 99 4.59 -0.08 9.33
N TYR A 100 5.59 -0.31 8.47
CA TYR A 100 6.93 0.22 8.68
C TYR A 100 7.01 1.74 8.51
N SER A 101 6.20 2.35 7.64
CA SER A 101 6.18 3.80 7.46
C SER A 101 5.71 4.56 8.70
N MET A 102 4.92 3.92 9.56
CA MET A 102 4.40 4.53 10.79
C MET A 102 5.36 4.41 11.98
N GLN A 103 6.45 3.64 11.83
CA GLN A 103 7.41 3.48 12.91
C GLN A 103 8.31 4.71 13.02
N ASP A 104 8.71 5.01 14.26
CA ASP A 104 9.63 6.11 14.53
C ASP A 104 11.06 5.73 14.11
N GLY A 105 11.63 6.45 13.15
CA GLY A 105 12.95 6.12 12.64
C GLY A 105 13.53 7.13 11.67
N LEU A 106 13.18 7.08 10.41
CA LEU A 106 13.70 7.99 9.39
C LEU A 106 13.17 9.41 9.63
N GLU A 107 14.07 10.37 9.81
CA GLU A 107 13.73 11.79 9.87
C GLU A 107 14.10 12.47 8.55
N ASP A 108 13.17 13.24 7.99
CA ASP A 108 13.45 14.12 6.86
C ASP A 108 14.12 15.41 7.35
N LEU A 109 15.43 15.48 7.18
CA LEU A 109 16.22 16.64 7.58
C LEU A 109 16.07 17.84 6.65
N SER A 110 15.36 17.69 5.52
CA SER A 110 15.18 18.77 4.53
C SER A 110 14.18 19.85 4.96
N ILE A 111 13.43 19.60 6.03
CA ILE A 111 12.35 20.48 6.52
C ILE A 111 12.76 21.33 7.74
N LYS A 112 14.03 21.38 8.11
CA LYS A 112 14.54 22.19 9.23
C LYS A 112 15.03 23.55 8.75
#